data_0e2ca0b0a0f0d38ce4d8a033f0c252db
#
_entry.id   0e2ca0b0a0f0d38ce4d8a033f0c252db
#
_cell.length_a   1.000
_cell.length_b   1.000
_cell.length_c   1.000
_cell.angle_alpha   90.00
_cell.angle_beta   90.00
_cell.angle_gamma   90.00
#
_symmetry.space_group_name_H-M   'P 1'
#
loop_
_entity.id
_entity.type
_entity.pdbx_description
1 polymer ?
#
loop_
_entity_poly.entity_id
_entity_poly.type
_entity_poly.pdbx_seq_one_letter_code
_entity_poly.pdbx_strand_id
1 'polypeptide(L)'
;YKLMADAGINFVNNVTGNDLNSKATNLKMAEYANKYGMHVSVADSRFGGNLMSLTAEQIKSLIGEYRNVPGVAGYYILDEPANANPYNAVHQAMKQADPNGYMHLNFLPAWAYATLEQAKDQMNDYLKLNAAGGYPQDYLMYDLYPYPDNSTAMNRSGFLGNMRAVWEVGRENDVKTANYLQSVQIPGAYRAPSASEIRYEAMMGLAFGYKQFSYFTWFTPSNRSEPFADGIILLDGTPNPKSYEAVK
;
A
#
# COMPACT_ATOMS: atom_id res chain seq x y z
N TYR A 1 -0.98 -6.18 16.82
CA TYR A 1 -0.28 -4.91 16.94
C TYR A 1 1.00 -5.06 17.78
N LYS A 2 0.97 -5.77 18.93
CA LYS A 2 2.21 -5.98 19.69
C LYS A 2 3.30 -6.64 18.85
N LEU A 3 3.00 -7.72 18.12
CA LEU A 3 3.95 -8.38 17.23
C LEU A 3 4.45 -7.49 16.09
N MET A 4 3.60 -6.59 15.60
CA MET A 4 4.00 -5.58 14.60
C MET A 4 5.04 -4.61 15.20
N ALA A 5 4.74 -4.06 16.37
CA ALA A 5 5.66 -3.15 17.06
C ALA A 5 6.98 -3.85 17.42
N ASP A 6 6.93 -5.10 17.90
CA ASP A 6 8.12 -5.91 18.20
C ASP A 6 8.96 -6.18 16.94
N ALA A 7 8.35 -6.19 15.75
CA ALA A 7 9.02 -6.34 14.46
C ALA A 7 9.42 -4.98 13.83
N GLY A 8 9.29 -3.86 14.56
CA GLY A 8 9.67 -2.53 14.05
C GLY A 8 8.69 -1.91 13.05
N ILE A 9 7.51 -2.50 12.87
CA ILE A 9 6.46 -1.91 12.02
C ILE A 9 5.92 -0.66 12.70
N ASN A 10 5.86 0.44 11.96
CA ASN A 10 5.39 1.73 12.47
C ASN A 10 4.14 2.27 11.76
N PHE A 11 3.72 1.63 10.67
CA PHE A 11 2.57 2.03 9.87
C PHE A 11 1.78 0.81 9.37
N VAL A 12 0.47 0.89 9.43
CA VAL A 12 -0.45 -0.15 8.91
C VAL A 12 -1.25 0.44 7.75
N ASN A 13 -1.00 -0.06 6.55
CA ASN A 13 -1.87 0.22 5.42
C ASN A 13 -3.09 -0.70 5.50
N ASN A 14 -4.27 -0.14 5.87
CA ASN A 14 -5.53 -0.82 5.65
C ASN A 14 -5.95 -0.60 4.20
N VAL A 15 -6.52 -1.60 3.56
CA VAL A 15 -6.97 -1.56 2.17
C VAL A 15 -8.45 -1.94 2.09
N THR A 16 -9.14 -1.52 1.02
CA THR A 16 -10.55 -1.89 0.80
C THR A 16 -10.68 -3.34 0.35
N GLY A 17 -11.90 -3.87 0.36
CA GLY A 17 -12.18 -5.23 -0.10
C GLY A 17 -11.96 -6.33 0.94
N ASN A 18 -11.78 -5.97 2.22
CA ASN A 18 -11.67 -6.90 3.34
C ASN A 18 -12.75 -6.61 4.40
N ASP A 19 -12.87 -7.48 5.42
CA ASP A 19 -13.85 -7.32 6.51
C ASP A 19 -13.46 -6.25 7.53
N LEU A 20 -12.32 -5.57 7.33
CA LEU A 20 -11.75 -4.58 8.25
C LEU A 20 -12.10 -3.13 7.85
N ASN A 21 -13.09 -2.93 6.98
CA ASN A 21 -13.42 -1.62 6.42
C ASN A 21 -14.60 -0.90 7.07
N SER A 22 -15.18 -1.43 8.15
CA SER A 22 -16.20 -0.69 8.89
C SER A 22 -15.58 0.48 9.67
N LYS A 23 -16.37 1.53 9.91
CA LYS A 23 -15.94 2.65 10.78
C LYS A 23 -15.46 2.16 12.14
N ALA A 24 -16.22 1.26 12.77
CA ALA A 24 -15.88 0.71 14.08
C ALA A 24 -14.53 -0.02 14.07
N THR A 25 -14.28 -0.82 13.03
CA THR A 25 -13.00 -1.53 12.87
C THR A 25 -11.85 -0.56 12.64
N ASN A 26 -12.00 0.43 11.75
CA ASN A 26 -10.95 1.44 11.52
C ASN A 26 -10.61 2.22 12.80
N LEU A 27 -11.61 2.62 13.59
CA LEU A 27 -11.39 3.28 14.90
C LEU A 27 -10.65 2.34 15.88
N LYS A 28 -10.98 1.07 15.90
CA LYS A 28 -10.30 0.08 16.73
C LYS A 28 -8.86 -0.17 16.27
N MET A 29 -8.61 -0.19 14.97
CA MET A 29 -7.27 -0.26 14.41
C MET A 29 -6.43 0.96 14.82
N ALA A 30 -6.99 2.16 14.74
CA ALA A 30 -6.33 3.39 15.17
C ALA A 30 -6.00 3.39 16.68
N GLU A 31 -6.93 2.94 17.53
CA GLU A 31 -6.70 2.78 18.97
C GLU A 31 -5.49 1.88 19.25
N TYR A 32 -5.44 0.71 18.61
CA TYR A 32 -4.31 -0.21 18.79
C TYR A 32 -3.01 0.30 18.16
N ALA A 33 -3.08 0.95 17.00
CA ALA A 33 -1.90 1.58 16.40
C ALA A 33 -1.31 2.62 17.37
N ASN A 34 -2.14 3.55 17.85
CA ASN A 34 -1.72 4.57 18.81
C ASN A 34 -1.14 3.98 20.10
N LYS A 35 -1.78 2.93 20.66
CA LYS A 35 -1.30 2.24 21.86
C LYS A 35 0.12 1.69 21.73
N TYR A 36 0.53 1.27 20.54
CA TYR A 36 1.84 0.68 20.27
C TYR A 36 2.79 1.63 19.51
N GLY A 37 2.49 2.93 19.46
CA GLY A 37 3.34 3.93 18.80
C GLY A 37 3.37 3.82 17.27
N MET A 38 2.33 3.25 16.69
CA MET A 38 2.16 3.11 15.25
C MET A 38 1.07 4.02 14.72
N HIS A 39 0.98 4.09 13.39
CA HIS A 39 -0.07 4.78 12.67
C HIS A 39 -0.81 3.84 11.72
N VAL A 40 -2.00 4.26 11.28
CA VAL A 40 -2.83 3.50 10.32
C VAL A 40 -3.40 4.43 9.25
N SER A 41 -3.45 3.94 8.01
CA SER A 41 -4.31 4.52 6.98
C SER A 41 -5.72 3.91 7.09
N VAL A 42 -6.73 4.75 7.03
CA VAL A 42 -8.13 4.34 7.09
C VAL A 42 -8.58 3.87 5.70
N ALA A 43 -9.15 2.67 5.64
CA ALA A 43 -9.88 2.19 4.47
C ALA A 43 -11.34 1.94 4.89
N ASP A 44 -12.16 2.96 4.81
CA ASP A 44 -13.59 2.84 5.16
C ASP A 44 -14.38 2.34 3.95
N SER A 45 -15.29 1.38 4.16
CA SER A 45 -16.13 0.83 3.09
C SER A 45 -16.96 1.88 2.34
N ARG A 46 -17.21 3.01 2.97
CA ARG A 46 -17.86 4.17 2.35
C ARG A 46 -16.96 4.89 1.34
N PHE A 47 -15.62 4.73 1.43
CA PHE A 47 -14.68 5.20 0.41
C PHE A 47 -14.67 4.30 -0.83
N GLY A 48 -14.77 3.00 -0.71
CA GLY A 48 -14.66 1.92 -1.70
C GLY A 48 -15.05 2.26 -3.14
N GLY A 49 -15.44 1.31 -3.96
CA GLY A 49 -15.73 1.52 -5.40
C GLY A 49 -16.70 2.68 -5.77
N ASN A 50 -17.26 3.35 -4.77
CA ASN A 50 -18.14 4.51 -4.91
C ASN A 50 -17.45 5.87 -4.70
N LEU A 51 -16.14 5.92 -4.40
CA LEU A 51 -15.44 7.21 -4.16
C LEU A 51 -15.68 8.25 -5.26
N MET A 52 -15.70 7.80 -6.51
CA MET A 52 -15.94 8.66 -7.66
C MET A 52 -17.39 9.20 -7.74
N SER A 53 -18.33 8.59 -7.03
CA SER A 53 -19.72 9.05 -6.96
C SER A 53 -20.00 10.00 -5.79
N LEU A 54 -19.04 10.13 -4.86
CA LEU A 54 -19.17 11.05 -3.72
C LEU A 54 -18.83 12.48 -4.14
N THR A 55 -19.60 13.43 -3.63
CA THR A 55 -19.24 14.84 -3.75
C THR A 55 -18.03 15.18 -2.87
N ALA A 56 -17.32 16.26 -3.19
CA ALA A 56 -16.20 16.72 -2.37
C ALA A 56 -16.62 16.97 -0.90
N GLU A 57 -17.82 17.47 -0.66
CA GLU A 57 -18.34 17.70 0.70
C GLU A 57 -18.61 16.39 1.45
N GLN A 58 -19.10 15.36 0.76
CA GLN A 58 -19.26 14.03 1.36
C GLN A 58 -17.90 13.41 1.73
N ILE A 59 -16.90 13.53 0.85
CA ILE A 59 -15.52 13.07 1.12
C ILE A 59 -14.96 13.81 2.34
N LYS A 60 -15.07 15.14 2.38
CA LYS A 60 -14.59 15.95 3.51
C LYS A 60 -15.29 15.59 4.82
N SER A 61 -16.58 15.32 4.77
CA SER A 61 -17.35 14.88 5.94
C SER A 61 -16.81 13.54 6.48
N LEU A 62 -16.56 12.57 5.59
CA LEU A 62 -16.01 11.26 5.98
C LEU A 62 -14.60 11.39 6.59
N ILE A 63 -13.73 12.19 5.97
CA ILE A 63 -12.39 12.47 6.51
C ILE A 63 -12.48 13.15 7.88
N GLY A 64 -13.45 14.08 8.05
CA GLY A 64 -13.71 14.76 9.32
C GLY A 64 -13.99 13.83 10.49
N GLU A 65 -14.49 12.62 10.23
CA GLU A 65 -14.73 11.60 11.26
C GLU A 65 -13.43 10.95 11.80
N TYR A 66 -12.31 11.07 11.08
CA TYR A 66 -11.06 10.35 11.36
C TYR A 66 -9.87 11.26 11.63
N ARG A 67 -9.78 12.44 11.01
CA ARG A 67 -8.59 13.30 11.00
C ARG A 67 -8.01 13.67 12.37
N ASN A 68 -8.84 13.64 13.41
CA ASN A 68 -8.43 13.96 14.79
C ASN A 68 -8.34 12.70 15.68
N VAL A 69 -8.50 11.51 15.12
CA VAL A 69 -8.43 10.26 15.87
C VAL A 69 -6.96 9.89 16.07
N PRO A 70 -6.48 9.74 17.31
CA PRO A 70 -5.10 9.33 17.58
C PRO A 70 -4.77 8.00 16.89
N GLY A 71 -3.62 7.94 16.23
CA GLY A 71 -3.19 6.78 15.46
C GLY A 71 -3.59 6.81 13.98
N VAL A 72 -4.57 7.61 13.56
CA VAL A 72 -4.85 7.82 12.14
C VAL A 72 -3.80 8.77 11.55
N ALA A 73 -3.23 8.40 10.40
CA ALA A 73 -2.26 9.23 9.68
C ALA A 73 -2.50 9.26 8.16
N GLY A 74 -3.54 8.59 7.67
CA GLY A 74 -3.83 8.61 6.24
C GLY A 74 -5.12 7.90 5.87
N TYR A 75 -5.38 7.88 4.57
CA TYR A 75 -6.62 7.38 3.99
C TYR A 75 -6.32 6.64 2.68
N TYR A 76 -6.98 5.52 2.51
CA TYR A 76 -6.87 4.72 1.32
C TYR A 76 -7.80 5.23 0.22
N ILE A 77 -7.27 5.47 -0.95
CA ILE A 77 -8.05 5.92 -2.11
C ILE A 77 -8.47 4.70 -2.94
N LEU A 78 -7.51 3.99 -3.51
CA LEU A 78 -7.79 2.88 -4.40
C LEU A 78 -6.57 1.98 -4.60
N ASP A 79 -6.87 0.74 -5.03
CA ASP A 79 -5.91 -0.25 -5.45
C ASP A 79 -5.91 -0.40 -6.97
N GLU A 80 -4.75 -0.35 -7.56
CA GLU A 80 -4.47 -0.68 -8.95
C GLU A 80 -5.46 -0.11 -9.99
N PRO A 81 -5.76 1.21 -10.00
CA PRO A 81 -6.63 1.75 -11.03
C PRO A 81 -5.96 1.66 -12.41
N ALA A 82 -6.70 1.18 -13.41
CA ALA A 82 -6.24 1.20 -14.80
C ALA A 82 -5.96 2.64 -15.30
N ASN A 83 -6.64 3.63 -14.71
CA ASN A 83 -6.39 5.05 -14.88
C ASN A 83 -6.57 5.77 -13.54
N ALA A 84 -5.49 6.34 -13.00
CA ALA A 84 -5.49 7.05 -11.72
C ALA A 84 -6.01 8.50 -11.83
N ASN A 85 -5.95 9.12 -13.00
CA ASN A 85 -6.25 10.54 -13.19
C ASN A 85 -7.62 10.99 -12.67
N PRO A 86 -8.73 10.25 -12.84
CA PRO A 86 -10.03 10.63 -12.29
C PRO A 86 -10.05 10.77 -10.76
N TYR A 87 -9.15 10.06 -10.05
CA TYR A 87 -9.07 10.11 -8.58
C TYR A 87 -8.34 11.34 -8.04
N ASN A 88 -7.82 12.20 -8.92
CA ASN A 88 -7.24 13.48 -8.54
C ASN A 88 -8.21 14.35 -7.73
N ALA A 89 -9.48 14.44 -8.16
CA ALA A 89 -10.51 15.20 -7.45
C ALA A 89 -10.77 14.64 -6.04
N VAL A 90 -10.75 13.31 -5.89
CA VAL A 90 -10.86 12.63 -4.59
C VAL A 90 -9.67 12.97 -3.70
N HIS A 91 -8.46 12.85 -4.22
CA HIS A 91 -7.22 13.20 -3.53
C HIS A 91 -7.26 14.65 -3.01
N GLN A 92 -7.64 15.60 -3.87
CA GLN A 92 -7.75 17.00 -3.50
C GLN A 92 -8.79 17.25 -2.40
N ALA A 93 -9.98 16.64 -2.50
CA ALA A 93 -11.01 16.76 -1.48
C ALA A 93 -10.55 16.20 -0.13
N MET A 94 -9.84 15.07 -0.12
CA MET A 94 -9.26 14.48 1.09
C MET A 94 -8.18 15.39 1.69
N LYS A 95 -7.24 15.89 0.88
CA LYS A 95 -6.18 16.81 1.32
C LYS A 95 -6.72 18.14 1.82
N GLN A 96 -7.83 18.65 1.25
CA GLN A 96 -8.51 19.84 1.79
C GLN A 96 -9.09 19.60 3.18
N ALA A 97 -9.58 18.39 3.45
CA ALA A 97 -10.15 18.02 4.74
C ALA A 97 -9.06 17.71 5.78
N ASP A 98 -7.96 17.11 5.35
CA ASP A 98 -6.79 16.77 6.18
C ASP A 98 -5.49 17.00 5.41
N PRO A 99 -4.92 18.21 5.46
CA PRO A 99 -3.68 18.54 4.74
C PRO A 99 -2.47 17.68 5.12
N ASN A 100 -2.45 17.15 6.35
CA ASN A 100 -1.36 16.34 6.87
C ASN A 100 -1.58 14.84 6.65
N GLY A 101 -2.79 14.42 6.25
CA GLY A 101 -3.11 13.03 6.01
C GLY A 101 -2.38 12.47 4.80
N TYR A 102 -1.83 11.27 4.92
CA TYR A 102 -1.29 10.52 3.80
C TYR A 102 -2.42 9.96 2.93
N MET A 103 -2.39 10.27 1.63
CA MET A 103 -3.40 9.77 0.67
C MET A 103 -2.81 8.61 -0.10
N HIS A 104 -3.29 7.39 0.21
CA HIS A 104 -2.76 6.15 -0.35
C HIS A 104 -3.51 5.76 -1.62
N LEU A 105 -2.81 5.78 -2.74
CA LEU A 105 -3.23 5.14 -3.99
C LEU A 105 -2.10 4.19 -4.40
N ASN A 106 -2.42 2.91 -4.65
CA ASN A 106 -1.49 1.91 -5.13
C ASN A 106 -1.56 1.80 -6.65
N PHE A 107 -0.44 1.99 -7.34
CA PHE A 107 -0.37 1.87 -8.79
C PHE A 107 -0.15 0.43 -9.22
N LEU A 108 -0.69 0.07 -10.38
CA LEU A 108 -0.38 -1.17 -11.07
C LEU A 108 1.13 -1.30 -11.34
N PRO A 109 1.70 -2.50 -11.25
CA PRO A 109 3.07 -2.75 -11.67
C PRO A 109 3.25 -2.51 -13.18
N ALA A 110 4.45 -2.16 -13.58
CA ALA A 110 4.74 -1.74 -14.96
C ALA A 110 4.39 -2.79 -16.03
N TRP A 111 4.38 -4.08 -15.67
CA TRP A 111 3.99 -5.15 -16.62
C TRP A 111 2.49 -5.15 -16.97
N ALA A 112 1.66 -4.47 -16.20
CA ALA A 112 0.23 -4.31 -16.50
C ALA A 112 -0.03 -3.35 -17.67
N TYR A 113 0.97 -2.61 -18.10
CA TYR A 113 0.91 -1.68 -19.22
C TYR A 113 1.61 -2.27 -20.45
N ALA A 114 1.28 -1.78 -21.65
CA ALA A 114 1.89 -2.27 -22.86
C ALA A 114 3.40 -1.93 -22.96
N THR A 115 3.81 -0.83 -22.33
CA THR A 115 5.21 -0.41 -22.24
C THR A 115 5.53 0.18 -20.87
N LEU A 116 6.81 0.15 -20.50
CA LEU A 116 7.31 0.81 -19.29
C LEU A 116 7.06 2.33 -19.31
N GLU A 117 7.13 2.95 -20.48
CA GLU A 117 6.84 4.38 -20.65
C GLU A 117 5.37 4.71 -20.35
N GLN A 118 4.43 3.88 -20.82
CA GLN A 118 3.02 4.07 -20.45
C GLN A 118 2.77 3.97 -18.94
N ALA A 119 3.46 3.07 -18.24
CA ALA A 119 3.38 3.00 -16.78
C ALA A 119 3.90 4.29 -16.13
N LYS A 120 5.03 4.82 -16.62
CA LYS A 120 5.60 6.09 -16.14
C LYS A 120 4.69 7.28 -16.44
N ASP A 121 4.08 7.32 -17.63
CA ASP A 121 3.15 8.38 -18.01
C ASP A 121 1.93 8.42 -17.10
N GLN A 122 1.33 7.27 -16.78
CA GLN A 122 0.19 7.18 -15.85
C GLN A 122 0.53 7.73 -14.46
N MET A 123 1.69 7.39 -13.93
CA MET A 123 2.17 7.90 -12.65
C MET A 123 2.45 9.41 -12.73
N ASN A 124 3.18 9.85 -13.76
CA ASN A 124 3.53 11.26 -14.00
C ASN A 124 2.29 12.15 -14.12
N ASP A 125 1.30 11.73 -14.90
CA ASP A 125 0.07 12.50 -15.12
C ASP A 125 -0.69 12.70 -13.81
N TYR A 126 -0.87 11.65 -13.02
CA TYR A 126 -1.54 11.74 -11.73
C TYR A 126 -0.81 12.67 -10.76
N LEU A 127 0.53 12.53 -10.65
CA LEU A 127 1.34 13.37 -9.77
C LEU A 127 1.30 14.84 -10.19
N LYS A 128 1.42 15.14 -11.49
CA LYS A 128 1.33 16.51 -12.02
C LYS A 128 -0.04 17.13 -11.81
N LEU A 129 -1.13 16.37 -12.00
CA LEU A 129 -2.49 16.84 -11.73
C LEU A 129 -2.68 17.21 -10.26
N ASN A 130 -2.17 16.39 -9.32
CA ASN A 130 -2.25 16.67 -7.89
C ASN A 130 -1.43 17.93 -7.53
N ALA A 131 -0.20 18.02 -8.03
CA ALA A 131 0.67 19.18 -7.79
C ALA A 131 0.08 20.49 -8.37
N ALA A 132 -0.46 20.43 -9.59
CA ALA A 132 -1.12 21.58 -10.23
C ALA A 132 -2.36 22.06 -9.46
N GLY A 133 -3.06 21.14 -8.77
CA GLY A 133 -4.17 21.47 -7.88
C GLY A 133 -3.72 22.03 -6.51
N GLY A 134 -2.43 22.11 -6.23
CA GLY A 134 -1.89 22.56 -4.95
C GLY A 134 -1.84 21.49 -3.86
N TYR A 135 -2.08 20.23 -4.21
CA TYR A 135 -2.11 19.08 -3.27
C TYR A 135 -1.21 17.95 -3.76
N PRO A 136 0.13 18.12 -3.72
CA PRO A 136 1.05 17.10 -4.20
C PRO A 136 0.89 15.80 -3.43
N GLN A 137 1.18 14.68 -4.09
CA GLN A 137 1.20 13.36 -3.49
C GLN A 137 2.40 13.22 -2.54
N ASP A 138 2.20 12.55 -1.39
CA ASP A 138 3.27 12.32 -0.43
C ASP A 138 4.20 11.18 -0.84
N TYR A 139 3.60 10.10 -1.37
CA TYR A 139 4.30 8.89 -1.77
C TYR A 139 3.75 8.33 -3.08
N LEU A 140 4.62 7.92 -3.97
CA LEU A 140 4.30 7.11 -5.12
C LEU A 140 4.42 5.63 -4.70
N MET A 141 3.29 4.94 -4.59
CA MET A 141 3.18 3.57 -4.11
C MET A 141 2.76 2.63 -5.24
N TYR A 142 3.37 1.46 -5.32
CA TYR A 142 3.00 0.38 -6.23
C TYR A 142 3.22 -0.98 -5.55
N ASP A 143 2.71 -2.04 -6.18
CA ASP A 143 3.07 -3.41 -5.83
C ASP A 143 3.65 -4.17 -7.02
N LEU A 144 4.50 -5.11 -6.72
CA LEU A 144 4.99 -6.12 -7.65
C LEU A 144 5.55 -7.29 -6.86
N TYR A 145 5.01 -8.48 -7.11
CA TYR A 145 5.42 -9.71 -6.43
C TYR A 145 6.33 -10.53 -7.34
N PRO A 146 7.66 -10.64 -7.00
CA PRO A 146 8.65 -11.16 -7.93
C PRO A 146 8.86 -12.67 -7.88
N TYR A 147 8.09 -13.44 -7.09
CA TYR A 147 8.31 -14.87 -6.88
C TYR A 147 7.18 -15.72 -7.48
N PRO A 148 7.15 -15.96 -8.81
CA PRO A 148 6.10 -16.73 -9.44
C PRO A 148 6.07 -18.18 -8.94
N ASP A 149 4.87 -18.77 -8.82
CA ASP A 149 4.67 -20.11 -8.25
C ASP A 149 5.23 -21.24 -9.14
N ASN A 150 5.34 -20.97 -10.44
CA ASN A 150 5.88 -21.92 -11.43
C ASN A 150 7.41 -21.87 -11.57
N SER A 151 8.12 -21.13 -10.73
CA SER A 151 9.57 -20.97 -10.79
C SER A 151 10.19 -20.87 -9.40
N THR A 152 11.36 -21.48 -9.23
CA THR A 152 12.21 -21.26 -8.06
C THR A 152 13.00 -19.95 -8.16
N ALA A 153 13.12 -19.39 -9.36
CA ALA A 153 13.85 -18.17 -9.61
C ALA A 153 12.93 -16.94 -9.43
N MET A 154 13.51 -15.88 -8.89
CA MET A 154 12.89 -14.56 -8.83
C MET A 154 12.79 -13.94 -10.24
N ASN A 155 11.71 -13.25 -10.55
CA ASN A 155 11.63 -12.35 -11.70
C ASN A 155 12.43 -11.05 -11.45
N ARG A 156 13.77 -11.18 -11.46
CA ARG A 156 14.68 -10.09 -11.11
C ARG A 156 14.59 -8.90 -12.08
N SER A 157 14.54 -9.16 -13.37
CA SER A 157 14.49 -8.08 -14.38
C SER A 157 13.22 -7.26 -14.29
N GLY A 158 12.06 -7.92 -14.13
CA GLY A 158 10.77 -7.23 -13.91
C GLY A 158 10.79 -6.41 -12.63
N PHE A 159 11.27 -7.00 -11.53
CA PHE A 159 11.33 -6.34 -10.23
C PHE A 159 12.22 -5.08 -10.26
N LEU A 160 13.46 -5.21 -10.68
CA LEU A 160 14.41 -4.08 -10.72
C LEU A 160 14.02 -3.03 -11.76
N GLY A 161 13.49 -3.46 -12.92
CA GLY A 161 13.01 -2.55 -13.96
C GLY A 161 11.84 -1.68 -13.44
N ASN A 162 10.91 -2.29 -12.74
CA ASN A 162 9.78 -1.57 -12.13
C ASN A 162 10.24 -0.60 -11.03
N MET A 163 11.10 -1.06 -10.11
CA MET A 163 11.67 -0.21 -9.06
C MET A 163 12.37 1.02 -9.66
N ARG A 164 13.16 0.82 -10.71
CA ARG A 164 13.84 1.91 -11.40
C ARG A 164 12.87 2.90 -12.02
N ALA A 165 11.84 2.43 -12.71
CA ALA A 165 10.83 3.30 -13.32
C ALA A 165 10.10 4.17 -12.28
N VAL A 166 9.67 3.57 -11.17
CA VAL A 166 9.00 4.29 -10.08
C VAL A 166 9.95 5.29 -9.41
N TRP A 167 11.21 4.91 -9.21
CA TRP A 167 12.23 5.81 -8.69
C TRP A 167 12.48 7.01 -9.61
N GLU A 168 12.57 6.79 -10.93
CA GLU A 168 12.72 7.87 -11.92
C GLU A 168 11.56 8.86 -11.84
N VAL A 169 10.32 8.36 -11.86
CA VAL A 169 9.10 9.19 -11.75
C VAL A 169 9.05 9.94 -10.42
N GLY A 170 9.35 9.27 -9.30
CA GLY A 170 9.37 9.91 -7.98
C GLY A 170 10.38 11.06 -7.93
N ARG A 171 11.59 10.85 -8.48
CA ARG A 171 12.63 11.88 -8.53
C ARG A 171 12.27 13.05 -9.44
N GLU A 172 11.64 12.79 -10.59
CA GLU A 172 11.21 13.82 -11.54
C GLU A 172 10.13 14.74 -10.97
N ASN A 173 9.29 14.22 -10.06
CA ASN A 173 8.18 14.96 -9.45
C ASN A 173 8.44 15.38 -7.99
N ASP A 174 9.64 15.14 -7.46
CA ASP A 174 9.98 15.37 -6.04
C ASP A 174 9.03 14.65 -5.06
N VAL A 175 8.65 13.42 -5.39
CA VAL A 175 7.75 12.57 -4.61
C VAL A 175 8.51 11.36 -4.07
N LYS A 176 8.31 11.06 -2.79
CA LYS A 176 8.90 9.87 -2.15
C LYS A 176 8.35 8.60 -2.79
N THR A 177 9.18 7.58 -2.91
CA THR A 177 8.78 6.28 -3.46
C THR A 177 8.55 5.26 -2.37
N ALA A 178 7.59 4.37 -2.60
CA ALA A 178 7.18 3.31 -1.70
C ALA A 178 6.78 2.05 -2.50
N ASN A 179 6.80 0.89 -1.86
CA ASN A 179 6.29 -0.32 -2.50
C ASN A 179 5.73 -1.33 -1.49
N TYR A 180 4.87 -2.21 -1.99
CA TYR A 180 4.54 -3.44 -1.29
C TYR A 180 5.61 -4.51 -1.54
N LEU A 181 6.01 -5.18 -0.47
CA LEU A 181 6.94 -6.32 -0.48
C LEU A 181 6.14 -7.61 -0.36
N GLN A 182 6.48 -8.60 -1.17
CA GLN A 182 5.83 -9.91 -1.09
C GLN A 182 6.22 -10.62 0.22
N SER A 183 5.24 -10.97 1.04
CA SER A 183 5.44 -11.73 2.27
C SER A 183 4.39 -12.82 2.47
N VAL A 184 3.62 -13.11 1.43
CA VAL A 184 2.55 -14.09 1.41
C VAL A 184 2.71 -15.01 0.19
N GLN A 185 2.19 -16.23 0.29
CA GLN A 185 1.97 -17.09 -0.86
C GLN A 185 0.57 -16.85 -1.43
N ILE A 186 0.44 -16.85 -2.76
CA ILE A 186 -0.83 -16.91 -3.49
C ILE A 186 -0.74 -18.15 -4.39
N PRO A 187 -1.19 -19.33 -3.93
CA PRO A 187 -1.10 -20.57 -4.67
C PRO A 187 -1.64 -20.45 -6.10
N GLY A 188 -0.88 -20.91 -7.08
CA GLY A 188 -1.19 -20.77 -8.50
C GLY A 188 -0.72 -19.46 -9.16
N ALA A 189 -0.29 -18.47 -8.38
CA ALA A 189 0.27 -17.21 -8.87
C ALA A 189 1.67 -16.94 -8.34
N TYR A 190 1.82 -16.92 -7.00
CA TYR A 190 3.08 -16.56 -6.35
C TYR A 190 3.41 -17.55 -5.22
N ARG A 191 4.63 -18.09 -5.22
CA ARG A 191 5.13 -18.92 -4.12
C ARG A 191 5.47 -18.10 -2.88
N ALA A 192 5.52 -18.74 -1.73
CA ALA A 192 6.01 -18.10 -0.52
C ALA A 192 7.49 -17.67 -0.70
N PRO A 193 7.84 -16.41 -0.38
CA PRO A 193 9.22 -15.97 -0.37
C PRO A 193 9.98 -16.58 0.82
N SER A 194 11.27 -16.82 0.63
CA SER A 194 12.17 -17.20 1.73
C SER A 194 12.55 -15.97 2.57
N ALA A 195 13.08 -16.21 3.77
CA ALA A 195 13.57 -15.13 4.65
C ALA A 195 14.64 -14.24 3.97
N SER A 196 15.50 -14.81 3.15
CA SER A 196 16.51 -14.05 2.40
C SER A 196 15.91 -13.23 1.28
N GLU A 197 14.85 -13.70 0.64
CA GLU A 197 14.14 -12.98 -0.41
C GLU A 197 13.35 -11.79 0.15
N ILE A 198 12.67 -11.93 1.28
CA ILE A 198 12.01 -10.83 1.99
C ILE A 198 13.04 -9.72 2.32
N ARG A 199 14.18 -10.10 2.88
CA ARG A 199 15.26 -9.12 3.15
C ARG A 199 15.81 -8.50 1.88
N TYR A 200 15.97 -9.29 0.81
CA TYR A 200 16.46 -8.79 -0.48
C TYR A 200 15.54 -7.69 -1.04
N GLU A 201 14.22 -7.90 -1.05
CA GLU A 201 13.28 -6.87 -1.50
C GLU A 201 13.41 -5.57 -0.70
N ALA A 202 13.43 -5.66 0.64
CA ALA A 202 13.58 -4.49 1.50
C ALA A 202 14.93 -3.78 1.26
N MET A 203 16.04 -4.52 1.18
CA MET A 203 17.36 -3.95 0.94
C MET A 203 17.49 -3.31 -0.45
N MET A 204 16.88 -3.89 -1.47
CA MET A 204 16.82 -3.28 -2.80
C MET A 204 16.03 -1.98 -2.80
N GLY A 205 14.88 -1.95 -2.10
CA GLY A 205 14.13 -0.71 -1.92
C GLY A 205 14.97 0.39 -1.24
N LEU A 206 15.69 0.06 -0.18
CA LEU A 206 16.63 1.00 0.48
C LEU A 206 17.73 1.47 -0.48
N ALA A 207 18.30 0.57 -1.28
CA ALA A 207 19.34 0.90 -2.27
C ALA A 207 18.83 1.88 -3.35
N PHE A 208 17.56 1.78 -3.75
CA PHE A 208 16.89 2.75 -4.62
C PHE A 208 16.44 4.03 -3.88
N GLY A 209 16.61 4.10 -2.56
CA GLY A 209 16.24 5.27 -1.77
C GLY A 209 14.76 5.38 -1.43
N TYR A 210 14.01 4.29 -1.53
CA TYR A 210 12.61 4.22 -1.13
C TYR A 210 12.44 4.57 0.35
N LYS A 211 11.31 5.16 0.70
CA LYS A 211 11.05 5.73 2.03
C LYS A 211 9.98 5.00 2.81
N GLN A 212 9.21 4.12 2.17
CA GLN A 212 8.18 3.31 2.81
C GLN A 212 8.16 1.93 2.18
N PHE A 213 7.96 0.93 3.03
CA PHE A 213 7.75 -0.47 2.66
C PHE A 213 6.51 -0.98 3.38
N SER A 214 5.65 -1.68 2.66
CA SER A 214 4.48 -2.35 3.21
C SER A 214 4.53 -3.82 2.87
N TYR A 215 4.47 -4.68 3.88
CA TYR A 215 4.44 -6.13 3.63
C TYR A 215 3.04 -6.58 3.23
N PHE A 216 2.93 -7.23 2.09
CA PHE A 216 1.71 -7.88 1.65
C PHE A 216 1.87 -9.41 1.80
N THR A 217 1.32 -10.01 2.86
CA THR A 217 0.51 -9.40 3.91
C THR A 217 1.07 -9.70 5.29
N TRP A 218 0.73 -8.86 6.28
CA TRP A 218 1.12 -9.13 7.67
C TRP A 218 0.46 -10.40 8.21
N PHE A 219 -0.85 -10.56 8.04
CA PHE A 219 -1.58 -11.78 8.41
C PHE A 219 -1.98 -12.56 7.16
N THR A 220 -2.16 -13.87 7.28
CA THR A 220 -2.67 -14.70 6.19
C THR A 220 -4.16 -14.42 5.99
N PRO A 221 -4.60 -13.83 4.86
CA PRO A 221 -6.02 -13.59 4.63
C PRO A 221 -6.79 -14.90 4.49
N SER A 222 -8.01 -14.93 5.01
CA SER A 222 -8.94 -16.07 4.89
C SER A 222 -10.27 -15.61 4.27
N ASN A 223 -11.04 -16.56 3.74
CA ASN A 223 -12.35 -16.28 3.13
C ASN A 223 -12.28 -15.25 1.98
N ARG A 224 -11.27 -15.37 1.12
CA ARG A 224 -11.08 -14.55 -0.07
C ARG A 224 -11.28 -15.38 -1.34
N SER A 225 -11.51 -14.70 -2.46
CA SER A 225 -11.53 -15.32 -3.78
C SER A 225 -10.15 -15.84 -4.17
N GLU A 226 -9.09 -15.15 -3.74
CA GLU A 226 -7.72 -15.58 -3.90
C GLU A 226 -7.29 -16.51 -2.76
N PRO A 227 -6.61 -17.63 -3.06
CA PRO A 227 -6.13 -18.58 -2.06
C PRO A 227 -4.83 -18.08 -1.42
N PHE A 228 -4.92 -17.34 -0.31
CA PHE A 228 -3.73 -16.90 0.43
C PHE A 228 -3.20 -17.97 1.38
N ALA A 229 -1.88 -18.06 1.51
CA ALA A 229 -1.18 -18.92 2.46
C ALA A 229 0.12 -18.27 2.95
N ASP A 230 0.66 -18.78 4.05
CA ASP A 230 2.01 -18.45 4.56
C ASP A 230 2.33 -16.94 4.69
N GLY A 231 1.38 -16.12 5.17
CA GLY A 231 1.65 -14.73 5.56
C GLY A 231 2.63 -14.63 6.74
N ILE A 232 3.01 -13.43 7.15
CA ILE A 232 3.93 -13.20 8.29
C ILE A 232 3.30 -13.71 9.60
N ILE A 233 1.98 -13.60 9.74
CA ILE A 233 1.20 -14.26 10.80
C ILE A 233 0.31 -15.30 10.14
N LEU A 234 0.39 -16.54 10.64
CA LEU A 234 -0.39 -17.67 10.17
C LEU A 234 -1.88 -17.55 10.56
N LEU A 235 -2.73 -18.40 9.97
CA LEU A 235 -4.17 -18.41 10.24
C LEU A 235 -4.54 -18.64 11.71
N ASP A 236 -3.70 -19.35 12.46
CA ASP A 236 -3.89 -19.57 13.89
C ASP A 236 -3.43 -18.38 14.77
N GLY A 237 -2.94 -17.30 14.14
CA GLY A 237 -2.45 -16.10 14.81
C GLY A 237 -1.00 -16.20 15.31
N THR A 238 -0.29 -17.28 15.02
CA THR A 238 1.11 -17.43 15.40
C THR A 238 2.06 -16.80 14.36
N PRO A 239 3.25 -16.31 14.78
CA PRO A 239 4.28 -15.90 13.85
C PRO A 239 4.74 -17.04 12.93
N ASN A 240 4.79 -16.77 11.64
CA ASN A 240 5.35 -17.71 10.68
C ASN A 240 6.87 -17.79 10.85
N PRO A 241 7.44 -18.95 11.21
CA PRO A 241 8.86 -19.07 11.48
C PRO A 241 9.74 -18.80 10.26
N LYS A 242 9.18 -18.85 9.04
CA LYS A 242 9.92 -18.58 7.80
C LYS A 242 10.08 -17.10 7.50
N SER A 243 9.11 -16.27 7.90
CA SER A 243 9.04 -14.86 7.47
C SER A 243 9.11 -13.84 8.61
N TYR A 244 8.57 -14.15 9.80
CA TYR A 244 8.50 -13.19 10.91
C TYR A 244 9.88 -12.64 11.32
N GLU A 245 10.89 -13.50 11.50
CA GLU A 245 12.25 -13.07 11.85
C GLU A 245 12.98 -12.37 10.68
N ALA A 246 12.48 -12.52 9.47
CA ALA A 246 13.05 -11.81 8.31
C ALA A 246 12.57 -10.36 8.24
N VAL A 247 11.37 -10.09 8.78
CA VAL A 247 10.76 -8.75 8.83
C VAL A 247 11.24 -7.98 10.06
N LYS A 248 11.52 -8.67 11.16
CA LYS A 248 12.06 -8.10 12.40
C LYS A 248 13.51 -7.63 12.25
#